data_a0515a77866f172d6e58d755685e4bc6
#
_entry.id   a0515a77866f172d6e58d755685e4bc6
#
_cell.length_a   1.000
_cell.length_b   1.000
_cell.length_c   1.000
_cell.angle_alpha   90.00
_cell.angle_beta   90.00
_cell.angle_gamma   90.00
#
_symmetry.space_group_name_H-M   'P 1'
#
loop_
_entity.id
_entity.type
_entity.pdbx_description
1 polymer ?
#
loop_
_entity_poly.entity_id
_entity_poly.type
_entity_poly.pdbx_seq_one_letter_code
_entity_poly.pdbx_strand_id
1 'polypeptide(L)'
;PVAEEARVTAEVMGSRVQALYDVGVAGLHRLLDQQHILHEARVVIVVAGMDGVLPSVVGGLIDKPIVAVPTSQGYGASFGGLAALLTMLNACSSGIGVVNIDNGFGAGCLAHRINAGIEVHQKAKKAR
;
A
#
# COMPACT_ATOMS: atom_id res chain seq x y z
N PRO A 1 -7.24 -10.72 5.42
CA PRO A 1 -6.71 -10.57 6.80
C PRO A 1 -5.62 -9.50 6.90
N VAL A 2 -4.57 -9.55 6.07
CA VAL A 2 -3.43 -8.62 6.15
C VAL A 2 -3.85 -7.19 5.82
N ALA A 3 -4.61 -6.99 4.76
CA ALA A 3 -5.13 -5.66 4.39
C ALA A 3 -6.06 -5.10 5.48
N GLU A 4 -6.87 -5.94 6.09
CA GLU A 4 -7.76 -5.56 7.18
C GLU A 4 -6.98 -5.18 8.44
N GLU A 5 -5.92 -5.91 8.77
CA GLU A 5 -5.03 -5.55 9.88
C GLU A 5 -4.39 -4.17 9.65
N ALA A 6 -3.91 -3.90 8.45
CA ALA A 6 -3.35 -2.60 8.11
C ALA A 6 -4.38 -1.47 8.23
N ARG A 7 -5.60 -1.70 7.72
CA ARG A 7 -6.71 -0.75 7.80
C ARG A 7 -7.05 -0.41 9.25
N VAL A 8 -7.33 -1.43 10.05
CA VAL A 8 -7.72 -1.26 11.46
C VAL A 8 -6.61 -0.56 12.25
N THR A 9 -5.35 -0.95 12.03
CA THR A 9 -4.20 -0.33 12.70
C THR A 9 -4.13 1.16 12.41
N ALA A 10 -4.21 1.55 11.14
CA ALA A 10 -4.14 2.96 10.76
C ALA A 10 -5.33 3.76 11.30
N GLU A 11 -6.54 3.19 11.30
CA GLU A 11 -7.75 3.84 11.84
C GLU A 11 -7.66 4.04 13.35
N VAL A 12 -7.23 3.02 14.10
CA VAL A 12 -7.07 3.11 15.56
C VAL A 12 -6.05 4.18 15.94
N MET A 13 -5.01 4.36 15.12
CA MET A 13 -4.01 5.41 15.32
C MET A 13 -4.50 6.82 14.94
N GLY A 14 -5.65 6.93 14.26
CA GLY A 14 -6.29 8.21 13.96
C GLY A 14 -6.30 8.62 12.47
N SER A 15 -5.88 7.76 11.56
CA SER A 15 -5.97 8.03 10.13
C SER A 15 -7.36 7.67 9.57
N ARG A 16 -7.81 8.45 8.60
CA ARG A 16 -8.97 8.06 7.78
C ARG A 16 -8.52 7.13 6.69
N VAL A 17 -9.16 5.97 6.58
CA VAL A 17 -8.78 4.94 5.62
C VAL A 17 -9.95 4.64 4.68
N GLN A 18 -9.64 4.57 3.39
CA GLN A 18 -10.54 4.05 2.39
C GLN A 18 -9.94 2.78 1.80
N ALA A 19 -10.68 1.68 1.85
CA ALA A 19 -10.22 0.38 1.37
C ALA A 19 -10.78 0.08 -0.02
N LEU A 20 -9.92 -0.45 -0.88
CA LEU A 20 -10.29 -1.00 -2.18
C LEU A 20 -9.99 -2.49 -2.18
N TYR A 21 -11.00 -3.29 -2.46
CA TYR A 21 -10.87 -4.74 -2.52
C TYR A 21 -11.06 -5.23 -3.96
N ASP A 22 -10.60 -6.44 -4.20
CA ASP A 22 -10.75 -7.11 -5.49
C ASP A 22 -10.17 -6.30 -6.66
N VAL A 23 -9.05 -5.64 -6.41
CA VAL A 23 -8.26 -4.94 -7.42
C VAL A 23 -6.93 -5.68 -7.61
N GLY A 24 -6.51 -5.82 -8.84
CA GLY A 24 -5.28 -6.53 -9.15
C GLY A 24 -4.95 -6.47 -10.63
N VAL A 25 -3.78 -7.00 -10.98
CA VAL A 25 -3.28 -6.95 -12.36
C VAL A 25 -4.13 -7.79 -13.31
N ALA A 26 -4.68 -8.90 -12.83
CA ALA A 26 -5.57 -9.77 -13.62
C ALA A 26 -6.91 -9.11 -13.94
N GLY A 27 -7.30 -8.08 -13.23
CA GLY A 27 -8.48 -7.27 -13.49
C GLY A 27 -8.13 -5.79 -13.46
N LEU A 28 -7.16 -5.38 -14.25
CA LEU A 28 -6.57 -4.04 -14.24
C LEU A 28 -7.62 -2.92 -14.40
N HIS A 29 -8.67 -3.16 -15.19
CA HIS A 29 -9.77 -2.21 -15.36
C HIS A 29 -10.42 -1.82 -14.03
N ARG A 30 -10.53 -2.74 -13.07
CA ARG A 30 -11.10 -2.45 -11.74
C ARG A 30 -10.22 -1.47 -10.95
N LEU A 31 -8.90 -1.61 -11.07
CA LEU A 31 -7.97 -0.67 -10.48
C LEU A 31 -8.05 0.71 -11.15
N LEU A 32 -8.08 0.75 -12.47
CA LEU A 32 -8.15 2.00 -13.24
C LEU A 32 -9.46 2.76 -12.99
N ASP A 33 -10.58 2.06 -12.81
CA ASP A 33 -11.87 2.67 -12.46
C ASP A 33 -11.85 3.35 -11.09
N GLN A 34 -10.94 2.94 -10.18
CA GLN A 34 -10.79 3.49 -8.83
C GLN A 34 -9.60 4.45 -8.71
N GLN A 35 -8.98 4.81 -9.82
CA GLN A 35 -7.75 5.59 -9.84
C GLN A 35 -7.89 6.97 -9.15
N HIS A 36 -9.05 7.60 -9.23
CA HIS A 36 -9.33 8.87 -8.57
C HIS A 36 -9.18 8.79 -7.04
N ILE A 37 -9.54 7.67 -6.43
CA ILE A 37 -9.36 7.45 -4.99
C ILE A 37 -7.87 7.42 -4.63
N LEU A 38 -7.06 6.74 -5.45
CA LEU A 38 -5.63 6.65 -5.25
C LEU A 38 -4.94 8.03 -5.35
N HIS A 39 -5.38 8.87 -6.27
CA HIS A 39 -4.83 10.22 -6.44
C HIS A 39 -5.17 11.15 -5.27
N GLU A 40 -6.27 10.94 -4.58
CA GLU A 40 -6.69 11.75 -3.42
C GLU A 40 -5.97 11.33 -2.13
N ALA A 41 -5.40 10.13 -2.09
CA ALA A 41 -4.71 9.62 -0.90
C ALA A 41 -3.39 10.36 -0.66
N ARG A 42 -2.99 10.48 0.59
CA ARG A 42 -1.67 11.02 0.98
C ARG A 42 -0.61 9.93 0.99
N VAL A 43 -1.01 8.71 1.30
CA VAL A 43 -0.19 7.50 1.29
C VAL A 43 -1.09 6.33 0.93
N VAL A 44 -0.54 5.36 0.23
CA VAL A 44 -1.29 4.16 -0.20
C VAL A 44 -0.60 2.93 0.35
N ILE A 45 -1.37 2.05 0.97
CA ILE A 45 -0.90 0.70 1.34
C ILE A 45 -1.37 -0.25 0.25
N VAL A 46 -0.45 -1.00 -0.32
CA VAL A 46 -0.75 -1.99 -1.37
C VAL A 46 -0.40 -3.38 -0.84
N VAL A 47 -1.40 -4.22 -0.68
CA VAL A 47 -1.26 -5.58 -0.17
C VAL A 47 -1.43 -6.56 -1.33
N ALA A 48 -0.43 -7.38 -1.58
CA ALA A 48 -0.44 -8.33 -2.68
C ALA A 48 0.33 -9.61 -2.35
N GLY A 49 -0.22 -10.73 -2.78
CA GLY A 49 0.44 -12.03 -2.75
C GLY A 49 0.93 -12.45 -4.14
N MET A 50 1.08 -13.72 -4.35
CA MET A 50 1.50 -14.33 -5.62
C MET A 50 2.81 -13.74 -6.16
N ASP A 51 2.76 -13.05 -7.29
CA ASP A 51 3.92 -12.41 -7.92
C ASP A 51 4.25 -11.02 -7.39
N GLY A 52 3.38 -10.42 -6.56
CA GLY A 52 3.65 -9.14 -5.91
C GLY A 52 3.76 -7.94 -6.84
N VAL A 53 3.19 -7.98 -8.03
CA VAL A 53 3.38 -6.94 -9.04
C VAL A 53 2.49 -5.70 -8.83
N LEU A 54 1.43 -5.79 -8.05
CA LEU A 54 0.46 -4.71 -7.87
C LEU A 54 1.08 -3.39 -7.38
N PRO A 55 2.02 -3.36 -6.42
CA PRO A 55 2.67 -2.11 -6.03
C PRO A 55 3.37 -1.39 -7.18
N SER A 56 4.02 -2.12 -8.09
CA SER A 56 4.66 -1.53 -9.27
C SER A 56 3.66 -0.85 -10.19
N VAL A 57 2.51 -1.47 -10.41
CA VAL A 57 1.43 -0.90 -11.23
C VAL A 57 0.88 0.36 -10.58
N VAL A 58 0.57 0.31 -9.30
CA VAL A 58 0.07 1.48 -8.57
C VAL A 58 1.12 2.59 -8.56
N GLY A 59 2.39 2.26 -8.36
CA GLY A 59 3.50 3.21 -8.40
C GLY A 59 3.68 3.90 -9.75
N GLY A 60 3.27 3.26 -10.83
CA GLY A 60 3.25 3.87 -12.17
C GLY A 60 2.05 4.80 -12.40
N LEU A 61 1.02 4.72 -11.57
CA LEU A 61 -0.21 5.49 -11.71
C LEU A 61 -0.26 6.74 -10.83
N ILE A 62 0.47 6.76 -9.71
CA ILE A 62 0.39 7.82 -8.71
C ILE A 62 1.77 8.32 -8.31
N ASP A 63 1.80 9.51 -7.70
CA ASP A 63 3.01 10.16 -7.17
C ASP A 63 3.06 10.18 -5.64
N LYS A 64 2.25 9.35 -5.00
CA LYS A 64 2.17 9.28 -3.53
C LYS A 64 3.08 8.19 -2.99
N PRO A 65 3.53 8.30 -1.73
CA PRO A 65 4.26 7.21 -1.08
C PRO A 65 3.42 5.93 -1.04
N ILE A 66 4.05 4.81 -1.32
CA ILE A 66 3.42 3.49 -1.28
C ILE A 66 4.12 2.64 -0.22
N VAL A 67 3.34 2.06 0.66
CA VAL A 67 3.78 1.03 1.59
C VAL A 67 3.31 -0.31 1.04
N ALA A 68 4.24 -1.11 0.55
CA ALA A 68 3.92 -2.41 -0.05
C ALA A 68 4.03 -3.52 0.98
N VAL A 69 3.01 -4.38 1.01
CA VAL A 69 2.93 -5.52 1.93
C VAL A 69 2.84 -6.81 1.12
N PRO A 70 3.92 -7.59 1.06
CA PRO A 70 3.83 -8.92 0.47
C PRO A 70 3.05 -9.85 1.41
N THR A 71 2.24 -10.72 0.85
CA THR A 71 1.52 -11.72 1.64
C THR A 71 1.97 -13.13 1.32
N SER A 72 1.77 -14.03 2.29
CA SER A 72 2.05 -15.45 2.12
C SER A 72 1.03 -16.17 1.24
N GLN A 73 0.02 -15.47 0.74
CA GLN A 73 -0.97 -16.02 -0.18
C GLN A 73 -0.32 -16.44 -1.49
N GLY A 74 -0.47 -17.72 -1.83
CA GLY A 74 0.10 -18.25 -3.04
C GLY A 74 0.37 -19.75 -2.91
N TYR A 75 1.04 -20.28 -3.92
CA TYR A 75 1.40 -21.71 -3.97
C TYR A 75 2.68 -21.90 -4.76
N GLY A 76 3.25 -23.10 -4.69
CA GLY A 76 4.44 -23.46 -5.50
C GLY A 76 5.61 -22.50 -5.29
N ALA A 77 6.07 -21.90 -6.35
CA ALA A 77 7.24 -21.01 -6.38
C ALA A 77 7.01 -19.65 -5.69
N SER A 78 5.85 -19.40 -5.10
CA SER A 78 5.65 -18.22 -4.24
C SER A 78 6.45 -18.29 -2.95
N PHE A 79 6.82 -19.47 -2.50
CA PHE A 79 7.61 -19.74 -1.28
C PHE A 79 7.11 -18.95 -0.06
N GLY A 80 5.81 -19.03 0.22
CA GLY A 80 5.22 -18.41 1.41
C GLY A 80 5.32 -16.88 1.43
N GLY A 81 5.34 -16.25 0.26
CA GLY A 81 5.42 -14.79 0.11
C GLY A 81 6.80 -14.28 -0.31
N LEU A 82 7.81 -15.15 -0.40
CA LEU A 82 9.15 -14.71 -0.79
C LEU A 82 9.17 -14.13 -2.22
N ALA A 83 8.46 -14.74 -3.16
CA ALA A 83 8.37 -14.23 -4.53
C ALA A 83 7.76 -12.83 -4.57
N ALA A 84 6.68 -12.59 -3.83
CA ALA A 84 6.05 -11.28 -3.71
C ALA A 84 7.02 -10.26 -3.09
N LEU A 85 7.70 -10.63 -2.00
CA LEU A 85 8.68 -9.77 -1.34
C LEU A 85 9.81 -9.34 -2.30
N LEU A 86 10.39 -10.29 -3.00
CA LEU A 86 11.49 -10.01 -3.92
C LEU A 86 11.04 -9.15 -5.11
N THR A 87 9.86 -9.39 -5.64
CA THR A 87 9.28 -8.56 -6.70
C THR A 87 9.09 -7.11 -6.24
N MET A 88 8.54 -6.92 -5.05
CA MET A 88 8.31 -5.59 -4.49
C MET A 88 9.62 -4.84 -4.21
N LEU A 89 10.64 -5.54 -3.69
CA LEU A 89 11.97 -4.96 -3.44
C LEU A 89 12.69 -4.57 -4.73
N ASN A 90 12.38 -5.24 -5.83
CA ASN A 90 12.98 -4.99 -7.16
C ASN A 90 12.09 -4.13 -8.07
N ALA A 91 11.03 -3.52 -7.54
CA ALA A 91 10.14 -2.70 -8.35
C ALA A 91 10.87 -1.51 -8.97
N CYS A 92 10.65 -1.29 -10.27
CA CYS A 92 11.21 -0.14 -10.99
C CYS A 92 10.51 1.17 -10.63
N SER A 93 9.24 1.12 -10.21
CA SER A 93 8.51 2.31 -9.80
C SER A 93 9.12 2.89 -8.52
N SER A 94 9.33 4.20 -8.51
CA SER A 94 9.87 4.88 -7.34
C SER A 94 8.80 5.17 -6.28
N GLY A 95 9.22 5.45 -5.05
CA GLY A 95 8.31 5.82 -3.97
C GLY A 95 7.66 4.64 -3.26
N ILE A 96 8.19 3.43 -3.43
CA ILE A 96 7.69 2.20 -2.80
C ILE A 96 8.63 1.78 -1.69
N GLY A 97 8.12 1.73 -0.46
CA GLY A 97 8.77 1.10 0.68
C GLY A 97 8.09 -0.22 1.02
N VAL A 98 8.86 -1.26 1.30
CA VAL A 98 8.34 -2.61 1.51
C VAL A 98 8.48 -3.00 2.98
N VAL A 99 7.42 -3.53 3.57
CA VAL A 99 7.44 -4.14 4.90
C VAL A 99 7.55 -5.66 4.77
N ASN A 100 7.73 -6.35 5.88
CA ASN A 100 7.87 -7.80 5.86
C ASN A 100 6.59 -8.51 5.41
N ILE A 101 6.73 -9.78 5.05
CA ILE A 101 5.63 -10.66 4.65
C ILE A 101 4.56 -10.68 5.76
N ASP A 102 3.31 -10.50 5.36
CA ASP A 102 2.13 -10.50 6.24
C ASP A 102 2.12 -9.41 7.32
N ASN A 103 2.98 -8.41 7.22
CA ASN A 103 3.09 -7.35 8.24
C ASN A 103 2.12 -6.19 7.98
N GLY A 104 0.82 -6.46 8.06
CA GLY A 104 -0.20 -5.42 7.97
C GLY A 104 -0.12 -4.39 9.09
N PHE A 105 0.21 -4.83 10.30
CA PHE A 105 0.41 -3.93 11.44
C PHE A 105 1.52 -2.90 11.16
N GLY A 106 2.69 -3.36 10.75
CA GLY A 106 3.80 -2.45 10.43
C GLY A 106 3.47 -1.47 9.31
N ALA A 107 2.74 -1.94 8.31
CA ALA A 107 2.29 -1.08 7.21
C ALA A 107 1.31 -0.01 7.69
N GLY A 108 0.34 -0.38 8.52
CA GLY A 108 -0.62 0.56 9.11
C GLY A 108 0.07 1.63 9.95
N CYS A 109 1.03 1.24 10.80
CA CYS A 109 1.82 2.17 11.61
C CYS A 109 2.63 3.13 10.75
N LEU A 110 3.33 2.63 9.74
CA LEU A 110 4.15 3.45 8.86
C LEU A 110 3.30 4.43 8.05
N ALA A 111 2.23 3.95 7.45
CA ALA A 111 1.32 4.79 6.68
C ALA A 111 0.68 5.88 7.56
N HIS A 112 0.27 5.54 8.78
CA HIS A 112 -0.23 6.53 9.72
C HIS A 112 0.79 7.63 10.00
N ARG A 113 2.04 7.29 10.25
CA ARG A 113 3.10 8.26 10.53
C ARG A 113 3.36 9.19 9.34
N ILE A 114 3.34 8.65 8.13
CA ILE A 114 3.45 9.44 6.91
C ILE A 114 2.25 10.41 6.79
N ASN A 115 1.04 9.91 6.96
CA ASN A 115 -0.19 10.70 6.89
C ASN A 115 -0.21 11.81 7.94
N ALA A 116 0.12 11.50 9.19
CA ALA A 116 0.17 12.47 10.29
C ALA A 116 1.23 13.56 10.05
N GLY A 117 2.40 13.20 9.52
CA GLY A 117 3.45 14.15 9.16
C GLY A 117 3.01 15.15 8.08
N ILE A 118 2.33 14.67 7.07
CA ILE A 118 1.77 15.52 6.00
C ILE A 118 0.70 16.46 6.58
N GLU A 119 -0.17 15.96 7.45
CA GLU A 119 -1.22 16.76 8.07
C GLU A 119 -0.66 17.91 8.92
N VAL A 120 0.35 17.64 9.74
CA VAL A 120 1.05 18.67 10.54
C VAL A 120 1.64 19.75 9.64
N HIS A 121 2.30 19.34 8.56
CA HIS A 121 2.91 20.27 7.61
C HIS A 121 1.87 21.17 6.92
N GLN A 122 0.73 20.61 6.53
CA GLN A 122 -0.36 21.36 5.90
C GLN A 122 -0.98 22.38 6.87
N LYS A 123 -1.18 21.98 8.14
CA LYS A 123 -1.69 22.90 9.18
C LYS A 123 -0.71 24.04 9.42
N ALA A 124 0.59 23.78 9.49
CA ALA A 124 1.63 24.79 9.67
C ALA A 124 1.66 25.80 8.50
N LYS A 125 1.47 25.34 7.27
CA LYS A 125 1.38 26.24 6.08
C LYS A 125 0.15 27.15 6.12
N LYS A 126 -0.99 26.64 6.58
CA LYS A 126 -2.23 27.44 6.68
C LYS A 126 -2.18 28.48 7.79
N ALA A 127 -1.34 28.29 8.80
CA ALA A 127 -1.18 29.21 9.93
C ALA A 127 -0.21 30.38 9.63
N ARG A 128 0.51 30.32 8.50
CA ARG A 128 1.41 31.38 8.03
C ARG A 128 0.72 32.30 7.03
#